data_ac2c0408f180c0ebab146206e7d58dc9
#
_entry.id   ac2c0408f180c0ebab146206e7d58dc9
#
_cell.length_a   1.000
_cell.length_b   1.000
_cell.length_c   1.000
_cell.angle_alpha   90.00
_cell.angle_beta   90.00
_cell.angle_gamma   90.00
#
_symmetry.space_group_name_H-M   'P 1'
#
loop_
_entity.id
_entity.type
_entity.pdbx_description
1 polymer ?
#
loop_
_entity_poly.entity_id
_entity_poly.type
_entity_poly.pdbx_seq_one_letter_code
_entity_poly.pdbx_strand_id
1 'polypeptide(L)'
;FMDVLDQDGVGIINSAVFHGGFLTGGDKFDYQEVDPVSEFGQKLFAWRTAFEDLCSKHQIEPGDAALHFGLSHPAIVSIALNTSKADKMNRNVEILQRKIPDIFWKEMKEKGLIDPDYGYL
;
A
#
# COMPACT_ATOMS: atom_id res chain seq x y z
N PHE A 1 -11.56 6.27 -12.60
CA PHE A 1 -12.16 4.92 -12.71
C PHE A 1 -12.87 4.52 -11.41
N MET A 2 -12.18 4.50 -10.27
CA MET A 2 -12.77 4.06 -8.99
C MET A 2 -13.92 4.96 -8.53
N ASP A 3 -13.81 6.28 -8.71
CA ASP A 3 -14.88 7.23 -8.38
C ASP A 3 -16.17 6.97 -9.19
N VAL A 4 -16.04 6.55 -10.45
CA VAL A 4 -17.20 6.18 -11.28
C VAL A 4 -17.88 4.94 -10.74
N LEU A 5 -17.10 3.92 -10.33
CA LEU A 5 -17.66 2.71 -9.73
C LEU A 5 -18.35 3.00 -8.39
N ASP A 6 -17.78 3.91 -7.59
CA ASP A 6 -18.40 4.36 -6.34
C ASP A 6 -19.75 5.07 -6.58
N GLN A 7 -19.78 5.98 -7.54
CA GLN A 7 -21.02 6.69 -7.96
C GLN A 7 -22.10 5.74 -8.48
N ASP A 8 -21.69 4.66 -9.15
CA ASP A 8 -22.58 3.63 -9.66
C ASP A 8 -22.97 2.58 -8.58
N GLY A 9 -22.50 2.74 -7.35
CA GLY A 9 -22.78 1.83 -6.24
C GLY A 9 -22.11 0.46 -6.36
N VAL A 10 -21.01 0.38 -7.12
CA VAL A 10 -20.25 -0.87 -7.32
C VAL A 10 -19.18 -1.00 -6.26
N GLY A 11 -19.33 -2.01 -5.38
CA GLY A 11 -18.30 -2.35 -4.39
C GLY A 11 -17.10 -3.08 -5.02
N ILE A 12 -15.89 -2.67 -4.64
CA ILE A 12 -14.64 -3.23 -5.14
C ILE A 12 -13.99 -4.09 -4.06
N ILE A 13 -13.56 -5.30 -4.42
CA ILE A 13 -12.64 -6.11 -3.61
C ILE A 13 -11.23 -5.86 -4.11
N ASN A 14 -10.39 -5.21 -3.29
CA ASN A 14 -9.00 -4.96 -3.63
C ASN A 14 -8.14 -6.19 -3.29
N SER A 15 -7.25 -6.57 -4.18
CA SER A 15 -6.32 -7.69 -4.01
C SER A 15 -4.88 -7.27 -4.31
N ALA A 16 -3.92 -8.11 -3.92
CA ALA A 16 -2.49 -7.90 -4.19
C ALA A 16 -1.92 -6.57 -3.63
N VAL A 17 -2.47 -6.06 -2.53
CA VAL A 17 -2.09 -4.77 -1.90
C VAL A 17 -0.60 -4.64 -1.55
N PHE A 18 0.15 -5.74 -1.56
CA PHE A 18 1.61 -5.75 -1.33
C PHE A 18 2.43 -5.87 -2.62
N HIS A 19 1.79 -5.81 -3.80
CA HIS A 19 2.44 -5.96 -5.10
C HIS A 19 3.38 -7.18 -5.19
N GLY A 20 2.85 -8.38 -4.88
CA GLY A 20 3.64 -9.62 -4.88
C GLY A 20 4.67 -9.70 -3.75
N GLY A 21 4.54 -8.85 -2.72
CA GLY A 21 5.46 -8.77 -1.58
C GLY A 21 6.51 -7.67 -1.70
N PHE A 22 6.56 -6.93 -2.82
CA PHE A 22 7.53 -5.86 -3.04
C PHE A 22 7.48 -4.78 -1.95
N LEU A 23 6.28 -4.35 -1.56
CA LEU A 23 6.08 -3.33 -0.51
C LEU A 23 6.46 -3.78 0.91
N THR A 24 6.69 -5.07 1.09
CA THR A 24 7.11 -5.68 2.37
C THR A 24 8.53 -6.26 2.31
N GLY A 25 9.35 -5.80 1.35
CA GLY A 25 10.77 -6.14 1.23
C GLY A 25 11.08 -7.31 0.31
N GLY A 26 10.10 -7.85 -0.43
CA GLY A 26 10.34 -8.91 -1.42
C GLY A 26 10.98 -8.41 -2.71
N ASP A 27 11.45 -9.33 -3.54
CA ASP A 27 12.15 -9.02 -4.80
C ASP A 27 11.23 -8.94 -6.02
N LYS A 28 9.94 -9.28 -5.83
CA LYS A 28 8.97 -9.36 -6.92
C LYS A 28 7.98 -8.22 -6.86
N PHE A 29 7.80 -7.55 -8.00
CA PHE A 29 6.72 -6.59 -8.24
C PHE A 29 5.77 -7.20 -9.29
N ASP A 30 4.49 -7.23 -8.99
CA ASP A 30 3.48 -7.89 -9.83
C ASP A 30 3.86 -9.33 -10.24
N TYR A 31 4.40 -10.08 -9.26
CA TYR A 31 4.85 -11.48 -9.41
C TYR A 31 6.06 -11.70 -10.35
N GLN A 32 6.69 -10.62 -10.82
CA GLN A 32 7.90 -10.68 -11.64
C GLN A 32 9.10 -10.17 -10.85
N GLU A 33 10.27 -10.76 -11.09
CA GLU A 33 11.53 -10.24 -10.54
C GLU A 33 11.84 -8.88 -11.17
N VAL A 34 12.22 -7.93 -10.32
CA VAL A 34 12.59 -6.58 -10.78
C VAL A 34 14.08 -6.53 -11.03
N ASP A 35 14.46 -6.25 -12.29
CA ASP A 35 15.85 -6.00 -12.65
C ASP A 35 16.33 -4.67 -12.07
N PRO A 36 17.24 -4.68 -11.06
CA PRO A 36 17.68 -3.47 -10.37
C PRO A 36 18.51 -2.52 -11.23
N VAL A 37 19.02 -2.97 -12.38
CA VAL A 37 19.83 -2.13 -13.29
C VAL A 37 18.99 -1.49 -14.38
N SER A 38 17.78 -1.96 -14.63
CA SER A 38 16.85 -1.31 -15.55
C SER A 38 16.41 0.07 -15.05
N GLU A 39 16.07 0.97 -15.96
CA GLU A 39 15.54 2.30 -15.59
C GLU A 39 14.27 2.19 -14.72
N PHE A 40 13.39 1.26 -15.08
CA PHE A 40 12.18 0.99 -14.30
C PHE A 40 12.50 0.46 -12.89
N GLY A 41 13.40 -0.52 -12.80
CA GLY A 41 13.82 -1.09 -11.52
C GLY A 41 14.48 -0.07 -10.60
N GLN A 42 15.37 0.78 -11.14
CA GLN A 42 16.00 1.85 -10.37
C GLN A 42 14.97 2.82 -9.77
N LYS A 43 13.97 3.24 -10.56
CA LYS A 43 12.90 4.11 -10.09
C LYS A 43 12.04 3.43 -9.02
N LEU A 44 11.72 2.16 -9.23
CA LEU A 44 10.89 1.39 -8.31
C LEU A 44 11.59 1.15 -6.96
N PHE A 45 12.87 0.80 -6.97
CA PHE A 45 13.67 0.62 -5.75
C PHE A 45 13.91 1.96 -5.03
N ALA A 46 14.13 3.05 -5.76
CA ALA A 46 14.26 4.38 -5.17
C ALA A 46 12.95 4.81 -4.48
N TRP A 47 11.81 4.58 -5.11
CA TRP A 47 10.50 4.81 -4.51
C TRP A 47 10.32 3.99 -3.23
N ARG A 48 10.63 2.69 -3.27
CA ARG A 48 10.53 1.81 -2.08
C ARG A 48 11.41 2.28 -0.95
N THR A 49 12.66 2.65 -1.22
CA THR A 49 13.56 3.18 -0.19
C THR A 49 12.98 4.42 0.47
N ALA A 50 12.49 5.38 -0.30
CA ALA A 50 11.88 6.59 0.24
C ALA A 50 10.62 6.28 1.07
N PHE A 51 9.82 5.31 0.66
CA PHE A 51 8.65 4.84 1.40
C PHE A 51 9.04 4.16 2.73
N GLU A 52 10.03 3.25 2.72
CA GLU A 52 10.53 2.57 3.90
C GLU A 52 11.17 3.54 4.90
N ASP A 53 11.93 4.52 4.42
CA ASP A 53 12.50 5.59 5.25
C ASP A 53 11.41 6.40 5.96
N LEU A 54 10.33 6.74 5.24
CA LEU A 54 9.22 7.45 5.81
C LEU A 54 8.44 6.60 6.83
N CYS A 55 8.23 5.33 6.53
CA CYS A 55 7.64 4.38 7.46
C CYS A 55 8.46 4.28 8.75
N SER A 56 9.79 4.14 8.62
CA SER A 56 10.70 4.09 9.76
C SER A 56 10.66 5.36 10.61
N LYS A 57 10.63 6.54 9.97
CA LYS A 57 10.51 7.84 10.65
C LYS A 57 9.27 7.92 11.54
N HIS A 58 8.15 7.36 11.09
CA HIS A 58 6.88 7.38 11.80
C HIS A 58 6.61 6.11 12.61
N GLN A 59 7.56 5.17 12.67
CA GLN A 59 7.40 3.87 13.35
C GLN A 59 6.20 3.06 12.84
N ILE A 60 6.00 3.08 11.53
CA ILE A 60 4.94 2.36 10.82
C ILE A 60 5.57 1.22 10.03
N GLU A 61 5.02 0.02 10.13
CA GLU A 61 5.41 -1.08 9.26
C GLU A 61 4.92 -0.82 7.82
N PRO A 62 5.75 -1.04 6.78
CA PRO A 62 5.35 -0.82 5.38
C PRO A 62 4.07 -1.57 4.98
N GLY A 63 3.89 -2.80 5.48
CA GLY A 63 2.67 -3.57 5.25
C GLY A 63 1.41 -2.93 5.83
N ASP A 64 1.52 -2.28 6.99
CA ASP A 64 0.42 -1.58 7.64
C ASP A 64 -0.02 -0.38 6.77
N ALA A 65 0.95 0.41 6.29
CA ALA A 65 0.66 1.52 5.39
C ALA A 65 0.01 1.05 4.07
N ALA A 66 0.51 -0.04 3.48
CA ALA A 66 -0.05 -0.61 2.25
C ALA A 66 -1.50 -1.09 2.44
N LEU A 67 -1.82 -1.73 3.58
CA LEU A 67 -3.19 -2.16 3.90
C LEU A 67 -4.14 -0.96 4.05
N HIS A 68 -3.73 0.06 4.79
CA HIS A 68 -4.55 1.27 4.99
C HIS A 68 -4.75 2.03 3.69
N PHE A 69 -3.71 2.16 2.86
CA PHE A 69 -3.85 2.74 1.53
C PHE A 69 -4.82 1.93 0.67
N GLY A 70 -4.68 0.60 0.68
CA GLY A 70 -5.53 -0.31 -0.09
C GLY A 70 -7.01 -0.26 0.27
N LEU A 71 -7.37 0.24 1.45
CA LEU A 71 -8.76 0.41 1.93
C LEU A 71 -9.25 1.86 1.89
N SER A 72 -8.41 2.82 1.51
CA SER A 72 -8.73 4.24 1.69
C SER A 72 -9.84 4.75 0.77
N HIS A 73 -10.01 4.17 -0.42
CA HIS A 73 -11.05 4.62 -1.36
C HIS A 73 -12.43 4.08 -0.94
N PRO A 74 -13.49 4.91 -0.93
CA PRO A 74 -14.84 4.52 -0.46
C PRO A 74 -15.47 3.36 -1.25
N ALA A 75 -15.17 3.21 -2.54
CA ALA A 75 -15.63 2.07 -3.33
C ALA A 75 -15.03 0.72 -2.87
N ILE A 76 -13.94 0.73 -2.10
CA ILE A 76 -13.32 -0.52 -1.64
C ILE A 76 -14.04 -1.02 -0.39
N VAL A 77 -14.79 -2.10 -0.56
CA VAL A 77 -15.58 -2.72 0.50
C VAL A 77 -14.82 -3.84 1.23
N SER A 78 -13.75 -4.35 0.63
CA SER A 78 -12.95 -5.45 1.22
C SER A 78 -11.57 -5.53 0.60
N ILE A 79 -10.63 -6.13 1.35
CA ILE A 79 -9.32 -6.55 0.85
C ILE A 79 -9.24 -8.08 0.87
N ALA A 80 -8.81 -8.66 -0.26
CA ALA A 80 -8.45 -10.07 -0.33
C ALA A 80 -6.96 -10.22 -0.02
N LEU A 81 -6.65 -10.82 1.12
CA LEU A 81 -5.27 -11.13 1.55
C LEU A 81 -5.00 -12.62 1.39
N ASN A 82 -3.84 -12.93 0.83
CA ASN A 82 -3.34 -14.29 0.74
C ASN A 82 -2.20 -14.48 1.75
N THR A 83 -2.32 -15.49 2.60
CA THR A 83 -1.27 -15.89 3.52
C THR A 83 -1.28 -17.41 3.74
N SER A 84 -0.08 -17.99 3.79
CA SER A 84 0.11 -19.40 4.18
C SER A 84 0.26 -19.60 5.70
N LYS A 85 0.24 -18.50 6.48
CA LYS A 85 0.47 -18.50 7.93
C LYS A 85 -0.75 -17.96 8.66
N ALA A 86 -1.41 -18.81 9.46
CA ALA A 86 -2.64 -18.45 10.17
C ALA A 86 -2.46 -17.29 11.17
N ASP A 87 -1.30 -17.19 11.82
CA ASP A 87 -0.95 -16.12 12.75
C ASP A 87 -0.93 -14.73 12.09
N LYS A 88 -0.57 -14.66 10.79
CA LYS A 88 -0.60 -13.41 10.04
C LYS A 88 -2.03 -12.88 9.79
N MET A 89 -3.04 -13.75 9.79
CA MET A 89 -4.43 -13.30 9.61
C MET A 89 -4.91 -12.43 10.77
N ASN A 90 -4.69 -12.89 12.00
CA ASN A 90 -5.07 -12.13 13.20
C ASN A 90 -4.33 -10.78 13.25
N ARG A 91 -3.02 -10.79 12.94
CA ARG A 91 -2.22 -9.57 12.86
C ARG A 91 -2.77 -8.58 11.83
N ASN A 92 -3.18 -9.03 10.66
CA ASN A 92 -3.75 -8.16 9.62
C ASN A 92 -5.06 -7.48 10.10
N VAL A 93 -5.89 -8.19 10.84
CA VAL A 93 -7.11 -7.61 11.45
C VAL A 93 -6.76 -6.56 12.50
N GLU A 94 -5.79 -6.84 13.37
CA GLU A 94 -5.32 -5.90 14.39
C GLU A 94 -4.74 -4.62 13.78
N ILE A 95 -3.99 -4.74 12.68
CA ILE A 95 -3.40 -3.60 11.95
C ILE A 95 -4.49 -2.64 11.47
N LEU A 96 -5.59 -3.16 10.93
CA LEU A 96 -6.68 -2.34 10.42
C LEU A 96 -7.41 -1.54 11.53
N GLN A 97 -7.25 -1.95 12.78
CA GLN A 97 -7.78 -1.23 13.94
C GLN A 97 -6.84 -0.10 14.40
N ARG A 98 -5.58 -0.09 13.95
CA ARG A 98 -4.62 0.97 14.27
C ARG A 98 -4.77 2.12 13.30
N LYS A 99 -4.81 3.34 13.82
CA LYS A 99 -4.81 4.52 12.98
C LYS A 99 -3.39 4.88 12.56
N ILE A 100 -3.17 5.06 11.25
CA ILE A 100 -1.94 5.68 10.74
C ILE A 100 -2.09 7.20 10.86
N PRO A 101 -1.10 7.92 11.41
CA PRO A 101 -1.17 9.37 11.60
C PRO A 101 -1.36 10.11 10.26
N ASP A 102 -2.21 11.14 10.26
CA ASP A 102 -2.48 11.93 9.06
C ASP A 102 -1.21 12.63 8.52
N ILE A 103 -0.26 12.94 9.40
CA ILE A 103 1.05 13.51 9.02
C ILE A 103 1.86 12.58 8.12
N PHE A 104 1.76 11.26 8.29
CA PHE A 104 2.41 10.29 7.42
C PHE A 104 1.90 10.41 5.98
N TRP A 105 0.59 10.45 5.79
CA TRP A 105 -0.02 10.58 4.47
C TRP A 105 0.28 11.93 3.82
N LYS A 106 0.31 12.99 4.61
CA LYS A 106 0.72 14.32 4.15
C LYS A 106 2.15 14.28 3.61
N GLU A 107 3.09 13.70 4.34
CA GLU A 107 4.48 13.57 3.89
C GLU A 107 4.63 12.64 2.67
N MET A 108 3.81 11.58 2.56
CA MET A 108 3.74 10.73 1.36
C MET A 108 3.38 11.55 0.11
N LYS A 109 2.41 12.46 0.23
CA LYS A 109 1.99 13.38 -0.83
C LYS A 109 3.08 14.41 -1.15
N GLU A 110 3.66 15.06 -0.15
CA GLU A 110 4.71 16.06 -0.30
C GLU A 110 5.97 15.51 -0.98
N LYS A 111 6.29 14.24 -0.74
CA LYS A 111 7.40 13.53 -1.39
C LYS A 111 7.05 12.94 -2.77
N GLY A 112 5.79 13.06 -3.21
CA GLY A 112 5.32 12.48 -4.47
C GLY A 112 5.31 10.94 -4.46
N LEU A 113 5.24 10.31 -3.29
CA LEU A 113 5.14 8.85 -3.15
C LEU A 113 3.72 8.34 -3.41
N ILE A 114 2.72 9.20 -3.20
CA ILE A 114 1.35 9.03 -3.67
C ILE A 114 0.90 10.31 -4.35
N ASP A 115 -0.17 10.23 -5.15
CA ASP A 115 -0.76 11.38 -5.82
C ASP A 115 -1.14 12.46 -4.80
N PRO A 116 -0.62 13.70 -4.92
CA PRO A 116 -0.93 14.79 -4.00
C PRO A 116 -2.43 15.14 -3.99
N ASP A 117 -3.13 14.90 -5.10
CA ASP A 117 -4.57 15.18 -5.24
C ASP A 117 -5.46 14.01 -4.76
N TYR A 118 -4.87 12.91 -4.29
CA TYR A 118 -5.64 11.79 -3.73
C TYR A 118 -6.40 12.21 -2.47
N GLY A 119 -7.73 12.28 -2.56
CA GLY A 119 -8.60 12.92 -1.57
C GLY A 119 -9.04 12.06 -0.38
N TYR A 120 -8.62 10.78 -0.34
CA TYR A 120 -9.12 9.82 0.65
C TYR A 120 -8.13 9.49 1.79
N LEU A 121 -7.01 10.20 1.85
CA LEU A 121 -5.99 10.13 2.91
C LEU A 121 -5.47 11.50 3.27
#